data_f42d23ec833c3a138d06f3b4150f016f
#
_entry.id   f42d23ec833c3a138d06f3b4150f016f
#
_cell.length_a   1.000
_cell.length_b   1.000
_cell.length_c   1.000
_cell.angle_alpha   90.00
_cell.angle_beta   90.00
_cell.angle_gamma   90.00
#
_symmetry.space_group_name_H-M   'P 1'
#
loop_
_entity.id
_entity.type
_entity.pdbx_description
1 polymer ?
#
loop_
_entity_poly.entity_id
_entity_poly.type
_entity_poly.pdbx_seq_one_letter_code
_entity_poly.pdbx_strand_id
1 'polypeptide(L)'
;SHDRALLNACTTHTLCLEASGPHLIAGNWAVYRGETDKRLAFEQAQNDKLRREAKRLDEAAQRAARFAQKAEGEKKGQRNSGLRPDRGYLGHKAAKMMKRSAACWQTATPPRR
;
A
#
# COMPACT_ATOMS: atom_id res chain seq x y z
N SER A 1 -35.79 -10.00 14.51
CA SER A 1 -35.78 -11.44 14.79
C SER A 1 -34.38 -12.01 14.66
N HIS A 2 -34.00 -12.96 15.49
CA HIS A 2 -32.74 -13.70 15.35
C HIS A 2 -32.91 -14.98 14.51
N ASP A 3 -34.14 -15.31 14.15
CA ASP A 3 -34.43 -16.48 13.35
C ASP A 3 -34.18 -16.18 11.85
N ARG A 4 -33.08 -16.73 11.34
CA ARG A 4 -32.65 -16.56 9.95
C ARG A 4 -33.59 -17.25 8.96
N ALA A 5 -34.20 -18.36 9.36
CA ALA A 5 -35.12 -19.08 8.50
C ALA A 5 -36.40 -18.24 8.28
N LEU A 6 -36.92 -17.64 9.36
CA LEU A 6 -38.06 -16.74 9.30
C LEU A 6 -37.74 -15.49 8.44
N LEU A 7 -36.57 -14.89 8.63
CA LEU A 7 -36.13 -13.72 7.84
C LEU A 7 -36.05 -14.08 6.34
N ASN A 8 -35.53 -15.25 6.02
CA ASN A 8 -35.42 -15.66 4.62
C ASN A 8 -36.80 -15.97 3.98
N ALA A 9 -37.73 -16.45 4.77
CA ALA A 9 -39.08 -16.80 4.27
C ALA A 9 -40.00 -15.58 4.14
N CYS A 10 -39.88 -14.59 5.02
CA CYS A 10 -40.86 -13.51 5.15
C CYS A 10 -40.38 -12.15 4.65
N THR A 11 -39.07 -11.94 4.42
CA THR A 11 -38.57 -10.63 4.03
C THR A 11 -38.28 -10.55 2.52
N THR A 12 -38.76 -9.47 1.91
CA THR A 12 -38.48 -9.13 0.52
C THR A 12 -37.41 -8.05 0.40
N HIS A 13 -37.19 -7.28 1.47
CA HIS A 13 -36.21 -6.21 1.54
C HIS A 13 -35.52 -6.23 2.90
N THR A 14 -34.25 -5.89 2.93
CA THR A 14 -33.45 -5.80 4.16
C THR A 14 -32.92 -4.37 4.31
N LEU A 15 -33.25 -3.69 5.41
CA LEU A 15 -32.67 -2.39 5.75
C LEU A 15 -31.45 -2.59 6.63
N CYS A 16 -30.30 -2.15 6.12
CA CYS A 16 -29.03 -2.18 6.85
C CYS A 16 -28.74 -0.85 7.50
N LEU A 17 -28.38 -0.89 8.77
CA LEU A 17 -27.90 0.27 9.52
C LEU A 17 -26.39 0.15 9.69
N GLU A 18 -25.64 0.77 8.79
CA GLU A 18 -24.18 0.81 8.85
C GLU A 18 -23.70 2.19 9.32
N ALA A 19 -22.42 2.30 9.70
CA ALA A 19 -21.81 3.57 10.09
C ALA A 19 -21.81 4.61 8.95
N SER A 20 -21.84 4.15 7.70
CA SER A 20 -21.96 4.97 6.49
C SER A 20 -23.38 5.51 6.25
N GLY A 21 -24.36 5.01 6.99
CA GLY A 21 -25.77 5.36 6.89
C GLY A 21 -26.68 4.15 6.60
N PRO A 22 -28.01 4.36 6.67
CA PRO A 22 -28.97 3.33 6.35
C PRO A 22 -29.04 3.11 4.83
N HIS A 23 -29.04 1.84 4.39
CA HIS A 23 -29.29 1.49 3.00
C HIS A 23 -30.23 0.29 2.89
N LEU A 24 -31.05 0.32 1.85
CA LEU A 24 -32.05 -0.69 1.59
C LEU A 24 -31.55 -1.64 0.51
N ILE A 25 -31.59 -2.94 0.81
CA ILE A 25 -31.23 -4.00 -0.14
C ILE A 25 -32.49 -4.80 -0.50
N ALA A 26 -32.76 -4.89 -1.79
CA ALA A 26 -33.83 -5.74 -2.30
C ALA A 26 -33.41 -7.21 -2.19
N GLY A 27 -34.06 -7.95 -1.31
CA GLY A 27 -33.76 -9.35 -1.04
C GLY A 27 -33.90 -9.73 0.42
N ASN A 28 -33.88 -11.02 0.66
CA ASN A 28 -33.93 -11.59 1.99
C ASN A 28 -32.53 -11.59 2.66
N TRP A 29 -32.48 -12.13 3.89
CA TRP A 29 -31.24 -12.21 4.65
C TRP A 29 -30.10 -12.94 3.91
N ALA A 30 -30.40 -14.00 3.15
CA ALA A 30 -29.39 -14.74 2.41
C ALA A 30 -28.76 -13.91 1.29
N VAL A 31 -29.54 -13.11 0.58
CA VAL A 31 -29.07 -12.19 -0.47
C VAL A 31 -28.17 -11.11 0.15
N TYR A 32 -28.65 -10.46 1.22
CA TYR A 32 -27.87 -9.47 1.96
C TYR A 32 -26.51 -10.03 2.39
N ARG A 33 -26.52 -11.22 2.98
CA ARG A 33 -25.29 -11.88 3.46
C ARG A 33 -24.32 -12.14 2.32
N GLY A 34 -24.81 -12.66 1.20
CA GLY A 34 -23.98 -12.92 0.02
C GLY A 34 -23.35 -11.66 -0.57
N GLU A 35 -24.09 -10.56 -0.61
CA GLU A 35 -23.56 -9.27 -1.09
C GLU A 35 -22.52 -8.68 -0.13
N THR A 36 -22.78 -8.77 1.18
CA THR A 36 -21.83 -8.30 2.20
C THR A 36 -20.54 -9.09 2.16
N ASP A 37 -20.62 -10.42 2.04
CA ASP A 37 -19.43 -11.28 1.96
C ASP A 37 -18.61 -10.98 0.69
N LYS A 38 -19.26 -10.74 -0.46
CA LYS A 38 -18.59 -10.32 -1.70
C LYS A 38 -17.89 -8.97 -1.55
N ARG A 39 -18.57 -8.00 -0.92
CA ARG A 39 -18.00 -6.67 -0.66
C ARG A 39 -16.77 -6.76 0.23
N LEU A 40 -16.87 -7.50 1.34
CA LEU A 40 -15.74 -7.71 2.24
C LEU A 40 -14.56 -8.43 1.56
N ALA A 41 -14.83 -9.45 0.76
CA ALA A 41 -13.79 -10.14 -0.01
C ALA A 41 -13.10 -9.20 -1.02
N PHE A 42 -13.87 -8.35 -1.69
CA PHE A 42 -13.32 -7.35 -2.60
C PHE A 42 -12.45 -6.32 -1.86
N GLU A 43 -12.92 -5.79 -0.74
CA GLU A 43 -12.15 -4.84 0.09
C GLU A 43 -10.85 -5.46 0.62
N GLN A 44 -10.92 -6.71 1.09
CA GLN A 44 -9.73 -7.45 1.52
C GLN A 44 -8.73 -7.64 0.38
N ALA A 45 -9.20 -8.03 -0.81
CA ALA A 45 -8.34 -8.19 -1.98
C ALA A 45 -7.68 -6.86 -2.41
N GLN A 46 -8.41 -5.74 -2.33
CA GLN A 46 -7.87 -4.40 -2.56
C GLN A 46 -6.80 -4.02 -1.53
N ASN A 47 -7.10 -4.24 -0.25
CA ASN A 47 -6.15 -3.97 0.83
C ASN A 47 -4.87 -4.80 0.69
N ASP A 48 -4.99 -6.07 0.32
CA ASP A 48 -3.83 -6.94 0.11
C ASP A 48 -2.98 -6.48 -1.08
N LYS A 49 -3.61 -6.02 -2.16
CA LYS A 49 -2.89 -5.42 -3.30
C LYS A 49 -2.10 -4.18 -2.86
N LEU A 50 -2.76 -3.26 -2.15
CA LEU A 50 -2.12 -2.03 -1.65
C LEU A 50 -0.98 -2.33 -0.68
N ARG A 51 -1.16 -3.31 0.22
CA ARG A 51 -0.10 -3.75 1.14
C ARG A 51 1.11 -4.32 0.41
N ARG A 52 0.90 -5.15 -0.61
CA ARG A 52 1.98 -5.71 -1.43
C ARG A 52 2.72 -4.61 -2.19
N GLU A 53 1.99 -3.65 -2.74
CA GLU A 53 2.59 -2.52 -3.45
C GLU A 53 3.38 -1.61 -2.50
N ALA A 54 2.83 -1.27 -1.34
CA ALA A 54 3.53 -0.49 -0.31
C ALA A 54 4.82 -1.19 0.12
N LYS A 55 4.78 -2.50 0.38
CA LYS A 55 5.97 -3.28 0.72
C LYS A 55 7.02 -3.26 -0.39
N ARG A 56 6.60 -3.43 -1.65
CA ARG A 56 7.51 -3.37 -2.81
C ARG A 56 8.18 -2.01 -2.94
N LEU A 57 7.43 -0.93 -2.72
CA LEU A 57 7.96 0.43 -2.77
C LEU A 57 8.93 0.69 -1.61
N ASP A 58 8.62 0.23 -0.41
CA ASP A 58 9.50 0.34 0.75
C ASP A 58 10.83 -0.41 0.53
N GLU A 59 10.78 -1.65 0.06
CA GLU A 59 11.97 -2.43 -0.28
C GLU A 59 12.80 -1.77 -1.38
N ALA A 60 12.16 -1.14 -2.38
CA ALA A 60 12.86 -0.40 -3.43
C ALA A 60 13.54 0.86 -2.87
N ALA A 61 12.86 1.59 -1.98
CA ALA A 61 13.41 2.76 -1.31
C ALA A 61 14.62 2.40 -0.43
N GLN A 62 14.50 1.32 0.36
CA GLN A 62 15.60 0.82 1.19
C GLN A 62 16.79 0.38 0.35
N ARG A 63 16.58 -0.32 -0.77
CA ARG A 63 17.66 -0.69 -1.69
C ARG A 63 18.36 0.55 -2.25
N ALA A 64 17.60 1.55 -2.71
CA ALA A 64 18.15 2.79 -3.21
C ALA A 64 18.97 3.55 -2.14
N ALA A 65 18.48 3.59 -0.89
CA ALA A 65 19.18 4.20 0.22
C ALA A 65 20.51 3.48 0.55
N ARG A 66 20.50 2.12 0.59
CA ARG A 66 21.73 1.32 0.78
C ARG A 66 22.76 1.58 -0.33
N PHE A 67 22.35 1.66 -1.59
CA PHE A 67 23.25 1.99 -2.69
C PHE A 67 23.83 3.39 -2.56
N ALA A 68 23.01 4.36 -2.14
CA ALA A 68 23.49 5.73 -1.90
C ALA A 68 24.54 5.79 -0.78
N GLN A 69 24.27 5.09 0.34
CA GLN A 69 25.23 4.99 1.46
C GLN A 69 26.53 4.32 1.05
N LYS A 70 26.46 3.22 0.27
CA LYS A 70 27.65 2.55 -0.25
C LYS A 70 28.48 3.48 -1.14
N ALA A 71 27.84 4.19 -2.06
CA ALA A 71 28.50 5.15 -2.94
C ALA A 71 29.17 6.30 -2.14
N GLU A 72 28.54 6.78 -1.05
CA GLU A 72 29.16 7.74 -0.13
C GLU A 72 30.36 7.15 0.63
N GLY A 73 30.28 5.88 1.09
CA GLY A 73 31.38 5.19 1.75
C GLY A 73 32.59 5.00 0.82
N GLU A 74 32.37 4.65 -0.42
CA GLU A 74 33.42 4.47 -1.44
C GLU A 74 34.19 5.77 -1.72
N LYS A 75 33.56 6.96 -1.60
CA LYS A 75 34.25 8.25 -1.70
C LYS A 75 35.33 8.43 -0.62
N LYS A 76 35.14 7.85 0.58
CA LYS A 76 36.06 7.99 1.70
C LYS A 76 37.15 6.92 1.67
N GLY A 77 36.89 5.73 1.10
CA GLY A 77 37.76 4.54 1.19
C GLY A 77 38.83 4.43 0.11
N GLN A 78 38.67 5.05 -1.04
CA GLN A 78 39.56 4.85 -2.19
C GLN A 78 40.77 5.81 -2.17
N ARG A 79 41.67 5.61 -1.22
CA ARG A 79 42.93 6.37 -1.11
C ARG A 79 44.14 5.69 -1.78
N ASN A 80 43.98 4.50 -2.37
CA ASN A 80 45.11 3.61 -2.69
C ASN A 80 45.46 3.40 -4.18
N SER A 81 44.75 3.97 -5.12
CA SER A 81 45.20 3.97 -6.52
C SER A 81 45.41 5.41 -6.95
N GLY A 82 46.60 5.80 -7.33
CA GLY A 82 47.03 7.18 -7.69
C GLY A 82 46.15 7.95 -8.69
N LEU A 83 44.99 7.42 -9.08
CA LEU A 83 43.91 8.08 -9.78
C LEU A 83 42.94 8.70 -8.76
N ARG A 84 42.83 10.01 -8.74
CA ARG A 84 41.78 10.71 -7.98
C ARG A 84 40.41 10.27 -8.47
N PRO A 85 39.56 9.64 -7.62
CA PRO A 85 38.18 9.34 -8.02
C PRO A 85 37.46 10.63 -8.34
N ASP A 86 36.65 10.63 -9.41
CA ASP A 86 35.77 11.76 -9.73
C ASP A 86 34.69 11.90 -8.67
N ARG A 87 35.01 12.70 -7.63
CA ARG A 87 34.12 12.96 -6.50
C ARG A 87 32.82 13.64 -6.95
N GLY A 88 32.87 14.40 -8.03
CA GLY A 88 31.70 15.07 -8.61
C GLY A 88 30.70 14.06 -9.17
N TYR A 89 31.17 13.10 -9.95
CA TYR A 89 30.34 12.05 -10.53
C TYR A 89 29.70 11.15 -9.47
N LEU A 90 30.50 10.69 -8.50
CA LEU A 90 29.99 9.86 -7.39
C LEU A 90 28.97 10.61 -6.54
N GLY A 91 29.20 11.89 -6.25
CA GLY A 91 28.25 12.75 -5.54
C GLY A 91 26.93 12.92 -6.29
N HIS A 92 27.01 13.18 -7.59
CA HIS A 92 25.82 13.31 -8.43
C HIS A 92 25.01 12.00 -8.51
N LYS A 93 25.68 10.86 -8.64
CA LYS A 93 25.05 9.55 -8.66
C LYS A 93 24.36 9.23 -7.34
N ALA A 94 24.99 9.49 -6.20
CA ALA A 94 24.40 9.32 -4.88
C ALA A 94 23.18 10.23 -4.67
N ALA A 95 23.29 11.52 -5.03
CA ALA A 95 22.19 12.48 -4.93
C ALA A 95 20.99 12.09 -5.81
N LYS A 96 21.24 11.57 -7.02
CA LYS A 96 20.18 11.07 -7.90
C LYS A 96 19.46 9.85 -7.31
N MET A 97 20.19 8.95 -6.65
CA MET A 97 19.59 7.78 -5.97
C MET A 97 18.78 8.21 -4.74
N MET A 98 19.26 9.17 -3.94
CA MET A 98 18.52 9.70 -2.80
C MET A 98 17.22 10.40 -3.23
N LYS A 99 17.25 11.18 -4.31
CA LYS A 99 16.02 11.76 -4.87
C LYS A 99 15.01 10.71 -5.31
N ARG A 100 15.47 9.60 -5.92
CA ARG A 100 14.60 8.49 -6.31
C ARG A 100 13.99 7.78 -5.08
N SER A 101 14.76 7.56 -4.02
CA SER A 101 14.22 6.97 -2.79
C SER A 101 13.19 7.88 -2.13
N ALA A 102 13.47 9.19 -2.03
CA ALA A 102 12.53 10.18 -1.49
C ALA A 102 11.22 10.24 -2.29
N ALA A 103 11.28 10.24 -3.63
CA ALA A 103 10.10 10.18 -4.49
C ALA A 103 9.29 8.91 -4.26
N CYS A 104 9.96 7.76 -4.06
CA CYS A 104 9.31 6.49 -3.75
C CYS A 104 8.56 6.53 -2.41
N TRP A 105 9.13 7.19 -1.39
CA TRP A 105 8.47 7.38 -0.10
C TRP A 105 7.24 8.31 -0.20
N GLN A 106 7.31 9.36 -1.00
CA GLN A 106 6.18 10.28 -1.21
C GLN A 106 5.00 9.59 -1.90
N THR A 107 5.27 8.69 -2.84
CA THR A 107 4.20 7.91 -3.51
C THR A 107 3.64 6.79 -2.63
N ALA A 108 4.42 6.27 -1.69
CA ALA A 108 3.99 5.22 -0.77
C ALA A 108 3.14 5.74 0.41
N THR A 109 3.23 7.05 0.71
CA THR A 109 2.47 7.67 1.81
C THR A 109 1.24 8.37 1.25
N PRO A 110 0.01 7.83 1.41
CA PRO A 110 -1.20 8.52 0.98
C PRO A 110 -1.34 9.84 1.76
N PRO A 111 -1.91 10.89 1.15
CA PRO A 111 -2.15 12.15 1.84
C PRO A 111 -3.03 11.89 3.07
N ARG A 112 -2.57 12.33 4.23
CA ARG A 112 -3.39 12.33 5.46
C ARG A 112 -4.60 13.25 5.20
N ARG A 113 -5.78 12.66 5.14
CA ARG A 113 -7.04 13.40 5.22
C ARG A 113 -7.40 13.63 6.68
#